data_2131ae3f72179f3fd2b7a3985401ef31
#
_entry.id   2131ae3f72179f3fd2b7a3985401ef31
#
_cell.length_a   1.000
_cell.length_b   1.000
_cell.length_c   1.000
_cell.angle_alpha   90.00
_cell.angle_beta   90.00
_cell.angle_gamma   90.00
#
_symmetry.space_group_name_H-M   'P 1'
#
loop_
_entity.id
_entity.type
_entity.pdbx_description
1 polymer ?
#
loop_
_entity_poly.entity_id
_entity_poly.type
_entity_poly.pdbx_seq_one_letter_code
_entity_poly.pdbx_strand_id
1 'polypeptide(L)'
;QAYDATGHGTYGDIGHLDGEGYLYLSGRRTDLILSGGVNIYPQEIENLLSTFPGVGDVAVIGVPHPEFGEAVKAVIEPKNWADANDAFAEKLMAYCREHLAHLKCPRSVDFRESLPRHANGKLYKRHLMNEYAAHTPTFATAPSSARP
;
A
#
# COMPACT_ATOMS: atom_id res chain seq x y z
N GLN A 1 17.12 6.96 -14.34
CA GLN A 1 17.46 5.60 -14.80
C GLN A 1 18.77 5.21 -14.13
N ALA A 2 18.79 4.09 -13.41
CA ALA A 2 19.99 3.51 -12.89
C ALA A 2 20.51 2.46 -13.89
N TYR A 3 21.81 2.49 -14.18
CA TYR A 3 22.48 1.51 -15.01
C TYR A 3 23.39 0.66 -14.12
N ASP A 4 23.46 -0.64 -14.40
CA ASP A 4 24.45 -1.51 -13.75
C ASP A 4 25.86 -1.32 -14.36
N ALA A 5 26.86 -2.02 -13.81
CA ALA A 5 28.24 -1.93 -14.27
C ALA A 5 28.44 -2.44 -15.74
N THR A 6 27.45 -3.14 -16.31
CA THR A 6 27.47 -3.67 -17.68
C THR A 6 26.65 -2.79 -18.65
N GLY A 7 26.08 -1.68 -18.17
CA GLY A 7 25.32 -0.74 -18.98
C GLY A 7 23.85 -1.11 -19.18
N HIS A 8 23.32 -2.10 -18.46
CA HIS A 8 21.92 -2.44 -18.48
C HIS A 8 21.11 -1.46 -17.61
N GLY A 9 20.07 -0.86 -18.18
CA GLY A 9 19.16 0.02 -17.47
C GLY A 9 18.07 -0.76 -16.72
N THR A 10 17.68 -0.27 -15.54
CA THR A 10 16.51 -0.77 -14.82
C THR A 10 15.36 0.20 -14.93
N TYR A 11 14.15 -0.31 -15.14
CA TYR A 11 12.91 0.46 -15.11
C TYR A 11 12.32 0.58 -13.69
N GLY A 12 13.00 0.01 -12.70
CA GLY A 12 12.56 0.03 -11.30
C GLY A 12 11.48 -1.00 -10.97
N ASP A 13 11.22 -1.94 -11.86
CA ASP A 13 10.32 -3.06 -11.59
C ASP A 13 11.07 -4.16 -10.84
N ILE A 14 10.38 -4.78 -9.88
CA ILE A 14 10.88 -5.90 -9.08
C ILE A 14 10.11 -7.15 -9.47
N GLY A 15 10.84 -8.22 -9.73
CA GLY A 15 10.26 -9.50 -10.09
C GLY A 15 11.18 -10.64 -9.71
N HIS A 16 10.70 -11.85 -9.91
CA HIS A 16 11.49 -13.07 -9.76
C HIS A 16 11.25 -14.00 -10.94
N LEU A 17 12.23 -14.85 -11.21
CA LEU A 17 12.12 -15.92 -12.17
C LEU A 17 11.80 -17.22 -11.43
N ASP A 18 10.88 -18.01 -11.96
CA ASP A 18 10.70 -19.38 -11.49
C ASP A 18 11.72 -20.35 -12.09
N GLY A 19 11.66 -21.61 -11.68
CA GLY A 19 12.57 -22.67 -12.16
C GLY A 19 12.45 -22.98 -13.67
N GLU A 20 11.39 -22.54 -14.33
CA GLU A 20 11.13 -22.70 -15.74
C GLU A 20 11.49 -21.46 -16.56
N GLY A 21 11.92 -20.38 -15.90
CA GLY A 21 12.38 -19.14 -16.54
C GLY A 21 11.28 -18.12 -16.80
N TYR A 22 10.07 -18.29 -16.24
CA TYR A 22 9.01 -17.29 -16.31
C TYR A 22 9.26 -16.15 -15.33
N LEU A 23 9.08 -14.91 -15.83
CA LEU A 23 9.21 -13.70 -15.04
C LEU A 23 7.89 -13.32 -14.40
N TYR A 24 7.90 -13.22 -13.07
CA TYR A 24 6.78 -12.71 -12.27
C TYR A 24 7.14 -11.33 -11.75
N LEU A 25 6.38 -10.30 -12.12
CA LEU A 25 6.57 -8.94 -11.63
C LEU A 25 5.84 -8.76 -10.30
N SER A 26 6.59 -8.42 -9.25
CA SER A 26 6.05 -8.22 -7.89
C SER A 26 5.61 -6.77 -7.64
N GLY A 27 6.09 -5.81 -8.42
CA GLY A 27 5.74 -4.39 -8.32
C GLY A 27 6.90 -3.46 -8.67
N ARG A 28 6.69 -2.18 -8.42
CA ARG A 28 7.72 -1.17 -8.62
C ARG A 28 8.50 -0.90 -7.34
N ARG A 29 9.80 -0.72 -7.46
CA ARG A 29 10.68 -0.36 -6.34
C ARG A 29 10.27 0.96 -5.67
N THR A 30 9.72 1.90 -6.44
CA THR A 30 9.24 3.20 -5.94
C THR A 30 7.99 3.11 -5.08
N ASP A 31 7.22 2.04 -5.22
CA ASP A 31 5.96 1.82 -4.50
C ASP A 31 6.14 0.88 -3.29
N LEU A 32 7.35 0.31 -3.14
CA LEU A 32 7.66 -0.59 -2.05
C LEU A 32 7.42 0.07 -0.69
N ILE A 33 6.71 -0.62 0.19
CA ILE A 33 6.46 -0.19 1.57
C ILE A 33 7.45 -0.89 2.48
N LEU A 34 8.20 -0.12 3.27
CA LEU A 34 9.10 -0.64 4.28
C LEU A 34 8.47 -0.46 5.66
N SER A 35 7.93 -1.54 6.20
CA SER A 35 7.25 -1.53 7.50
C SER A 35 7.92 -2.50 8.47
N GLY A 36 8.44 -1.98 9.58
CA GLY A 36 9.12 -2.80 10.59
C GLY A 36 10.30 -3.60 10.05
N GLY A 37 11.03 -3.08 9.05
CA GLY A 37 12.14 -3.77 8.40
C GLY A 37 11.73 -4.81 7.34
N VAL A 38 10.44 -4.93 7.04
CA VAL A 38 9.91 -5.87 6.04
C VAL A 38 9.53 -5.12 4.77
N ASN A 39 9.97 -5.64 3.62
CA ASN A 39 9.58 -5.15 2.30
C ASN A 39 8.19 -5.68 1.95
N ILE A 40 7.23 -4.78 1.78
CA ILE A 40 5.85 -5.12 1.43
C ILE A 40 5.56 -4.58 0.03
N TYR A 41 5.08 -5.45 -0.84
CA TYR A 41 4.71 -5.11 -2.21
C TYR A 41 3.22 -4.77 -2.29
N PRO A 42 2.87 -3.50 -2.55
CA PRO A 42 1.47 -3.06 -2.60
C PRO A 42 0.61 -3.85 -3.58
N GLN A 43 1.19 -4.28 -4.70
CA GLN A 43 0.47 -4.98 -5.76
C GLN A 43 -0.17 -6.29 -5.29
N GLU A 44 0.48 -7.01 -4.38
CA GLU A 44 -0.07 -8.26 -3.80
C GLU A 44 -1.38 -7.97 -3.04
N ILE A 45 -1.40 -6.89 -2.28
CA ILE A 45 -2.56 -6.49 -1.48
C ILE A 45 -3.64 -5.91 -2.37
N GLU A 46 -3.27 -5.09 -3.36
CA GLU A 46 -4.20 -4.53 -4.36
C GLU A 46 -4.89 -5.63 -5.15
N ASN A 47 -4.14 -6.63 -5.62
CA ASN A 47 -4.69 -7.78 -6.34
C ASN A 47 -5.72 -8.53 -5.48
N LEU A 48 -5.43 -8.75 -4.22
CA LEU A 48 -6.34 -9.41 -3.29
C LEU A 48 -7.61 -8.57 -3.07
N LEU A 49 -7.47 -7.30 -2.70
CA LEU A 49 -8.60 -6.42 -2.39
C LEU A 49 -9.48 -6.13 -3.61
N SER A 50 -8.91 -6.10 -4.82
CA SER A 50 -9.67 -5.88 -6.05
C SER A 50 -10.68 -6.99 -6.34
N THR A 51 -10.50 -8.18 -5.77
CA THR A 51 -11.43 -9.31 -5.91
C THR A 51 -12.58 -9.26 -4.92
N PHE A 52 -12.50 -8.42 -3.90
CA PHE A 52 -13.53 -8.35 -2.86
C PHE A 52 -14.79 -7.66 -3.39
N PRO A 53 -16.00 -8.25 -3.16
CA PRO A 53 -17.26 -7.67 -3.60
C PRO A 53 -17.47 -6.26 -3.06
N GLY A 54 -17.83 -5.32 -3.93
CA GLY A 54 -18.05 -3.92 -3.58
C GLY A 54 -16.83 -3.01 -3.75
N VAL A 55 -15.64 -3.55 -3.99
CA VAL A 55 -14.45 -2.77 -4.34
C VAL A 55 -14.48 -2.43 -5.83
N GLY A 56 -14.50 -1.14 -6.15
CA GLY A 56 -14.40 -0.64 -7.52
C GLY A 56 -12.96 -0.47 -7.97
N ASP A 57 -12.14 0.15 -7.12
CA ASP A 57 -10.71 0.32 -7.35
C ASP A 57 -9.98 0.38 -6.00
N VAL A 58 -8.67 0.14 -6.00
CA VAL A 58 -7.85 0.11 -4.78
C VAL A 58 -6.45 0.64 -5.04
N ALA A 59 -5.95 1.41 -4.10
CA ALA A 59 -4.55 1.79 -4.00
C ALA A 59 -4.01 1.42 -2.63
N VAL A 60 -2.86 0.78 -2.58
CA VAL A 60 -2.17 0.47 -1.34
C VAL A 60 -0.88 1.28 -1.28
N ILE A 61 -0.70 2.01 -0.20
CA ILE A 61 0.42 2.92 0.01
C ILE A 61 1.04 2.75 1.40
N GLY A 62 2.29 3.16 1.55
CA GLY A 62 2.93 3.36 2.83
C GLY A 62 2.65 4.77 3.33
N VAL A 63 2.24 4.87 4.59
CA VAL A 63 2.10 6.15 5.28
C VAL A 63 3.05 6.20 6.47
N PRO A 64 3.60 7.38 6.83
CA PRO A 64 4.52 7.48 7.95
C PRO A 64 3.94 6.91 9.24
N HIS A 65 4.74 6.14 9.97
CA HIS A 65 4.35 5.55 11.25
C HIS A 65 5.51 5.64 12.24
N PRO A 66 5.28 6.12 13.48
CA PRO A 66 6.35 6.41 14.44
C PRO A 66 7.13 5.17 14.88
N GLU A 67 6.50 4.00 14.90
CA GLU A 67 7.10 2.76 15.38
C GLU A 67 7.67 1.89 14.26
N PHE A 68 6.99 1.84 13.11
CA PHE A 68 7.35 0.94 11.99
C PHE A 68 8.05 1.62 10.82
N GLY A 69 8.25 2.93 10.88
CA GLY A 69 8.71 3.73 9.74
C GLY A 69 7.57 4.03 8.77
N GLU A 70 6.95 3.00 8.21
CA GLU A 70 5.74 3.08 7.41
C GLU A 70 4.69 2.07 7.89
N ALA A 71 3.42 2.42 7.75
CA ALA A 71 2.29 1.53 7.92
C ALA A 71 1.57 1.34 6.59
N VAL A 72 1.08 0.13 6.35
CA VAL A 72 0.29 -0.17 5.16
C VAL A 72 -1.11 0.45 5.28
N LYS A 73 -1.48 1.26 4.31
CA LYS A 73 -2.82 1.86 4.17
C LYS A 73 -3.45 1.45 2.86
N ALA A 74 -4.69 0.98 2.90
CA ALA A 74 -5.50 0.77 1.71
C ALA A 74 -6.43 1.97 1.50
N VAL A 75 -6.46 2.49 0.29
CA VAL A 75 -7.39 3.53 -0.14
C VAL A 75 -8.33 2.91 -1.17
N ILE A 76 -9.60 2.87 -0.85
CA ILE A 76 -10.62 2.13 -1.58
C ILE A 76 -11.58 3.09 -2.27
N GLU A 77 -11.82 2.84 -3.55
CA GLU A 77 -12.95 3.39 -4.29
C GLU A 77 -14.05 2.32 -4.30
N PRO A 78 -15.11 2.49 -3.49
CA PRO A 78 -16.20 1.51 -3.48
C PRO A 78 -17.04 1.64 -4.75
N LYS A 79 -17.65 0.54 -5.21
CA LYS A 79 -18.60 0.57 -6.34
C LYS A 79 -19.82 1.42 -6.04
N ASN A 80 -20.24 1.46 -4.78
CA ASN A 80 -21.31 2.31 -4.29
C ASN A 80 -20.80 3.12 -3.11
N TRP A 81 -20.88 4.44 -3.20
CA TRP A 81 -20.38 5.32 -2.14
C TRP A 81 -21.10 5.11 -0.79
N ALA A 82 -22.34 4.64 -0.79
CA ALA A 82 -23.06 4.29 0.43
C ALA A 82 -22.37 3.19 1.26
N ASP A 83 -21.49 2.40 0.64
CA ASP A 83 -20.70 1.36 1.32
C ASP A 83 -19.42 1.91 1.97
N ALA A 84 -19.09 3.18 1.78
CA ALA A 84 -17.93 3.83 2.38
C ALA A 84 -18.16 4.05 3.90
N ASN A 85 -18.01 2.99 4.68
CA ASN A 85 -18.26 2.99 6.13
C ASN A 85 -17.29 2.05 6.87
N ASP A 86 -17.27 2.17 8.20
CA ASP A 86 -16.37 1.38 9.05
C ASP A 86 -16.65 -0.13 8.97
N ALA A 87 -17.91 -0.53 8.79
CA ALA A 87 -18.26 -1.93 8.66
C ALA A 87 -17.65 -2.57 7.40
N PHE A 88 -17.60 -1.84 6.30
CA PHE A 88 -16.96 -2.29 5.08
C PHE A 88 -15.43 -2.32 5.23
N ALA A 89 -14.85 -1.31 5.88
CA ALA A 89 -13.41 -1.30 6.19
C ALA A 89 -12.99 -2.52 7.02
N GLU A 90 -13.76 -2.86 8.06
CA GLU A 90 -13.51 -4.04 8.88
C GLU A 90 -13.57 -5.35 8.08
N LYS A 91 -14.53 -5.49 7.17
CA LYS A 91 -14.63 -6.66 6.28
C LYS A 91 -13.41 -6.78 5.37
N LEU A 92 -12.93 -5.68 4.80
CA LEU A 92 -11.74 -5.65 3.95
C LEU A 92 -10.48 -6.03 4.74
N MET A 93 -10.32 -5.50 5.96
CA MET A 93 -9.19 -5.85 6.82
C MET A 93 -9.24 -7.30 7.29
N ALA A 94 -10.42 -7.83 7.62
CA ALA A 94 -10.62 -9.23 7.96
C ALA A 94 -10.25 -10.16 6.78
N TYR A 95 -10.66 -9.80 5.58
CA TYR A 95 -10.32 -10.53 4.37
C TYR A 95 -8.81 -10.56 4.12
N CYS A 96 -8.12 -9.45 4.33
CA CYS A 96 -6.66 -9.42 4.25
C CYS A 96 -6.01 -10.35 5.30
N ARG A 97 -6.50 -10.35 6.53
CA ARG A 97 -5.97 -11.21 7.61
C ARG A 97 -6.13 -12.70 7.31
N GLU A 98 -7.14 -13.09 6.58
CA GLU A 98 -7.37 -14.49 6.18
C GLU A 98 -6.44 -14.95 5.05
N HIS A 99 -5.95 -14.04 4.21
CA HIS A 99 -5.24 -14.38 2.97
C HIS A 99 -3.78 -13.93 2.94
N LEU A 100 -3.36 -13.03 3.82
CA LEU A 100 -2.02 -12.45 3.86
C LEU A 100 -1.34 -12.67 5.20
N ALA A 101 0.00 -12.67 5.19
CA ALA A 101 0.76 -12.59 6.41
C ALA A 101 0.41 -11.32 7.19
N HIS A 102 0.40 -11.39 8.52
CA HIS A 102 -0.04 -10.30 9.39
C HIS A 102 0.64 -8.96 9.11
N LEU A 103 1.94 -8.99 8.86
CA LEU A 103 2.73 -7.79 8.57
C LEU A 103 2.36 -7.09 7.25
N LYS A 104 1.76 -7.83 6.31
CA LYS A 104 1.32 -7.30 5.01
C LYS A 104 -0.09 -6.70 5.06
N CYS A 105 -0.87 -7.02 6.09
CA CYS A 105 -2.24 -6.52 6.20
C CYS A 105 -2.28 -5.00 6.40
N PRO A 106 -3.21 -4.30 5.71
CA PRO A 106 -3.43 -2.90 5.98
C PRO A 106 -3.77 -2.64 7.44
N ARG A 107 -3.20 -1.59 8.01
CA ARG A 107 -3.52 -1.13 9.37
C ARG A 107 -4.67 -0.13 9.38
N SER A 108 -4.94 0.46 8.23
CA SER A 108 -6.07 1.38 8.06
C SER A 108 -6.61 1.32 6.65
N VAL A 109 -7.89 1.61 6.53
CA VAL A 109 -8.63 1.70 5.26
C VAL A 109 -9.31 3.06 5.20
N ASP A 110 -9.11 3.77 4.10
CA ASP A 110 -9.82 5.00 3.79
C ASP A 110 -10.62 4.83 2.50
N PHE A 111 -11.68 5.61 2.35
CA PHE A 111 -12.52 5.60 1.16
C PHE A 111 -12.42 6.90 0.39
N ARG A 112 -12.48 6.79 -0.95
CA ARG A 112 -12.56 7.93 -1.87
C ARG A 112 -13.59 7.66 -2.94
N GLU A 113 -14.24 8.71 -3.41
CA GLU A 113 -15.17 8.62 -4.55
C GLU A 113 -14.44 8.26 -5.84
N SER A 114 -13.19 8.70 -5.98
CA SER A 114 -12.31 8.35 -7.09
C SER A 114 -10.84 8.37 -6.66
N LEU A 115 -10.04 7.46 -7.21
CA LEU A 115 -8.60 7.47 -7.03
C LEU A 115 -7.93 8.36 -8.08
N PRO A 116 -6.86 9.11 -7.71
CA PRO A 116 -6.15 9.96 -8.65
C PRO A 116 -5.44 9.11 -9.72
N ARG A 117 -5.64 9.48 -10.99
CA ARG A 117 -5.01 8.83 -12.13
C ARG A 117 -4.35 9.85 -13.04
N HIS A 118 -3.25 9.45 -13.67
CA HIS A 118 -2.66 10.19 -14.77
C HIS A 118 -3.56 10.16 -16.01
N ALA A 119 -3.32 11.04 -16.97
CA ALA A 119 -4.05 11.08 -18.23
C ALA A 119 -4.00 9.76 -19.02
N ASN A 120 -2.95 8.94 -18.81
CA ASN A 120 -2.82 7.61 -19.41
C ASN A 120 -3.55 6.49 -18.64
N GLY A 121 -4.34 6.84 -17.61
CA GLY A 121 -5.10 5.91 -16.78
C GLY A 121 -4.33 5.24 -15.65
N LYS A 122 -3.02 5.46 -15.52
CA LYS A 122 -2.22 4.91 -14.42
C LYS A 122 -2.54 5.58 -13.10
N LEU A 123 -2.60 4.80 -12.01
CA LEU A 123 -2.81 5.28 -10.66
C LEU A 123 -1.66 6.21 -10.22
N TYR A 124 -2.01 7.39 -9.70
CA TYR A 124 -1.05 8.38 -9.23
C TYR A 124 -0.80 8.23 -7.72
N LYS A 125 -0.13 7.13 -7.33
CA LYS A 125 0.15 6.82 -5.92
C LYS A 125 0.94 7.89 -5.20
N ARG A 126 1.89 8.54 -5.86
CA ARG A 126 2.70 9.59 -5.26
C ARG A 126 1.85 10.76 -4.76
N HIS A 127 0.79 11.09 -5.48
CA HIS A 127 -0.15 12.12 -5.04
C HIS A 127 -0.86 11.72 -3.75
N LEU A 128 -1.37 10.48 -3.68
CA LEU A 128 -1.97 9.94 -2.46
C LEU A 128 -0.98 9.93 -1.29
N MET A 129 0.24 9.45 -1.51
CA MET A 129 1.27 9.39 -0.46
C MET A 129 1.58 10.79 0.09
N ASN A 130 1.69 11.80 -0.77
CA ASN A 130 1.93 13.19 -0.37
C ASN A 130 0.77 13.75 0.44
N GLU A 131 -0.47 13.50 0.03
CA GLU A 131 -1.65 13.95 0.76
C GLU A 131 -1.71 13.33 2.16
N TYR A 132 -1.50 12.02 2.27
CA TYR A 132 -1.53 11.33 3.57
C TYR A 132 -0.34 11.69 4.46
N ALA A 133 0.83 11.95 3.90
CA ALA A 133 1.98 12.44 4.66
C ALA A 133 1.74 13.83 5.25
N ALA A 134 1.08 14.72 4.49
CA ALA A 134 0.75 16.07 4.95
C ALA A 134 -0.33 16.10 6.05
N HIS A 135 -1.22 15.08 6.07
CA HIS A 135 -2.32 14.96 7.03
C HIS A 135 -2.03 13.98 8.18
N THR A 136 -0.82 13.45 8.27
CA THR A 136 -0.45 12.60 9.42
C THR A 136 -0.53 13.46 10.68
N PRO A 137 -1.41 13.15 11.63
CA PRO A 137 -1.41 13.86 12.90
C PRO A 137 -0.03 13.68 13.53
N THR A 138 0.58 14.78 13.93
CA THR A 138 1.78 14.73 14.77
C THR A 138 1.35 13.98 16.04
N PHE A 139 1.70 12.70 16.12
CA PHE A 139 1.52 11.96 17.36
C PHE A 139 2.38 12.67 18.40
N ALA A 140 1.74 13.43 19.29
CA ALA A 140 2.40 13.99 20.45
C ALA A 140 3.07 12.80 21.16
N THR A 141 4.39 12.81 21.20
CA THR A 141 5.16 11.92 22.05
C THR A 141 4.57 12.02 23.44
N ALA A 142 3.95 10.96 23.90
CA ALA A 142 3.56 10.88 25.31
C ALA A 142 4.82 11.15 26.14
N PRO A 143 4.76 12.04 27.14
CA PRO A 143 5.92 12.30 27.97
C PRO A 143 6.37 10.96 28.55
N SER A 144 7.62 10.62 28.33
CA SER A 144 8.26 9.50 29.00
C SER A 144 8.04 9.69 30.51
N SER A 145 7.15 8.89 31.09
CA SER A 145 7.05 8.81 32.51
C SER A 145 8.38 8.25 33.01
N ALA A 146 9.24 9.14 33.48
CA ALA A 146 10.41 8.75 34.24
C ALA A 146 9.95 7.83 35.38
N ARG A 147 10.35 6.59 35.33
CA ARG A 147 10.23 5.71 36.49
C ARG A 147 11.20 6.20 37.55
N PRO A 148 10.77 6.30 38.82
CA PRO A 148 11.68 6.58 39.90
C PRO A 148 12.67 5.44 40.14
#